data_598133d52ef83dd94a607e18ea1baacc
#
_entry.id   598133d52ef83dd94a607e18ea1baacc
#
_cell.length_a   1.000
_cell.length_b   1.000
_cell.length_c   1.000
_cell.angle_alpha   90.00
_cell.angle_beta   90.00
_cell.angle_gamma   90.00
#
_symmetry.space_group_name_H-M   'P 1'
#
loop_
_entity.id
_entity.type
_entity.pdbx_description
1 polymer ?
#
loop_
_entity_poly.entity_id
_entity_poly.type
_entity_poly.pdbx_seq_one_letter_code
_entity_poly.pdbx_strand_id
1 'polypeptide(L)'
;MTEEFLQYVWANSLFTSMACVSTKGKRVEILNVGFQNRDAGPDFFNAKVRINDVVQVGNVEIHQKGSDWFRHSHEKDSAYNNVILSVVGEADMEVYDSRGREIDAITLVYDNRLWDEYVFMQGVPVEPRCHRHLKEIDSTRLEMLFTGYAIERLERKCKDIQVMLRETKNDWEECFYRMLVRYWSGNVNADVFAQLAQNLSYKKVIRSSESLFRVEALLLGYAGLLADVPEADEYALRLREEYEYQAAKFQLKAMNVSQWKFMRIRPIAFPTVRLALLASLMMRFNFLLSSVLDASDVSEIYGLLDVTASSYWDTHYKLGVVSVKRVKKLGNSMKNVIIINALIPFLFIYGKERGEERYCDKALRWLEELKAERNHVSEAWTRYGVQVNSALQSQALLQVKREYCDTHRCLHCKIGAEIFRRVGRG
;
A
#
# COMPACT_ATOMS: atom_id res chain seq x y z
N MET A 1 -1.94 -25.80 18.29
CA MET A 1 -2.83 -24.62 18.36
C MET A 1 -1.96 -23.44 18.75
N THR A 2 -2.18 -22.23 18.21
CA THR A 2 -1.37 -21.05 18.57
C THR A 2 -2.13 -20.13 19.53
N GLU A 3 -1.43 -19.41 20.38
CA GLU A 3 -2.00 -18.43 21.29
C GLU A 3 -2.72 -17.31 20.53
N GLU A 4 -2.12 -16.81 19.46
CA GLU A 4 -2.72 -15.82 18.57
C GLU A 4 -4.09 -16.25 18.01
N PHE A 5 -4.25 -17.54 17.72
CA PHE A 5 -5.54 -18.07 17.28
C PHE A 5 -6.57 -18.09 18.42
N LEU A 6 -6.19 -18.46 19.63
CA LEU A 6 -7.08 -18.41 20.81
C LEU A 6 -7.49 -16.98 21.14
N GLN A 7 -6.55 -16.03 21.10
CA GLN A 7 -6.83 -14.60 21.26
C GLN A 7 -7.81 -14.10 20.17
N TYR A 8 -7.66 -14.57 18.92
CA TYR A 8 -8.58 -14.25 17.85
C TYR A 8 -9.99 -14.80 18.10
N VAL A 9 -10.11 -16.06 18.52
CA VAL A 9 -11.41 -16.69 18.85
C VAL A 9 -12.09 -15.93 19.99
N TRP A 10 -11.36 -15.56 21.02
CA TRP A 10 -11.86 -14.77 22.15
C TRP A 10 -12.31 -13.37 21.72
N ALA A 11 -11.45 -12.60 21.06
CA ALA A 11 -11.71 -11.24 20.62
C ALA A 11 -12.99 -11.13 19.75
N ASN A 12 -13.25 -12.15 18.92
CA ASN A 12 -14.38 -12.18 18.00
C ASN A 12 -15.59 -12.96 18.52
N SER A 13 -15.53 -13.41 19.79
CA SER A 13 -16.60 -14.21 20.44
C SER A 13 -17.02 -15.43 19.59
N LEU A 14 -16.03 -16.12 19.01
CA LEU A 14 -16.24 -17.32 18.17
C LEU A 14 -16.21 -18.63 18.98
N PHE A 15 -16.38 -18.57 20.27
CA PHE A 15 -16.53 -19.72 21.15
C PHE A 15 -18.00 -20.18 21.20
N THR A 16 -18.21 -21.45 21.48
CA THR A 16 -19.52 -22.12 21.33
C THR A 16 -20.56 -21.66 22.32
N SER A 17 -20.19 -21.15 23.49
CA SER A 17 -21.10 -20.70 24.54
C SER A 17 -20.54 -19.55 25.33
N MET A 18 -21.39 -18.56 25.63
CA MET A 18 -21.08 -17.47 26.57
C MET A 18 -21.07 -17.94 28.03
N ALA A 19 -21.63 -19.11 28.33
CA ALA A 19 -21.63 -19.74 29.66
C ALA A 19 -20.84 -21.04 29.61
N CYS A 20 -19.86 -21.16 30.50
CA CYS A 20 -18.97 -22.33 30.64
C CYS A 20 -18.71 -22.62 32.10
N VAL A 21 -17.93 -23.65 32.37
CA VAL A 21 -17.53 -24.03 33.72
C VAL A 21 -16.02 -23.84 33.83
N SER A 22 -15.56 -23.21 34.92
CA SER A 22 -14.13 -23.11 35.22
C SER A 22 -13.53 -24.48 35.56
N THR A 23 -12.21 -24.58 35.54
CA THR A 23 -11.48 -25.78 35.93
C THR A 23 -11.82 -26.26 37.35
N LYS A 24 -12.46 -25.39 38.16
CA LYS A 24 -12.92 -25.64 39.54
C LYS A 24 -14.42 -25.88 39.68
N GLY A 25 -15.12 -26.08 38.58
CA GLY A 25 -16.57 -26.31 38.62
C GLY A 25 -17.42 -25.06 38.87
N LYS A 26 -16.82 -23.85 38.90
CA LYS A 26 -17.60 -22.60 39.01
C LYS A 26 -18.26 -22.27 37.67
N ARG A 27 -19.51 -21.80 37.71
CA ARG A 27 -20.20 -21.30 36.52
C ARG A 27 -19.58 -19.96 36.11
N VAL A 28 -19.12 -19.86 34.89
CA VAL A 28 -18.54 -18.64 34.31
C VAL A 28 -19.42 -18.20 33.12
N GLU A 29 -19.87 -16.97 33.15
CA GLU A 29 -20.61 -16.34 32.04
C GLU A 29 -19.82 -15.13 31.53
N ILE A 30 -19.52 -15.13 30.24
CA ILE A 30 -18.76 -14.05 29.59
C ILE A 30 -19.75 -12.98 29.17
N LEU A 31 -19.74 -11.83 29.86
CA LEU A 31 -20.63 -10.69 29.57
C LEU A 31 -20.02 -9.73 28.57
N ASN A 32 -18.69 -9.58 28.60
CA ASN A 32 -17.93 -8.78 27.67
C ASN A 32 -16.48 -9.30 27.61
N VAL A 33 -15.95 -9.51 26.41
CA VAL A 33 -14.60 -10.03 26.19
C VAL A 33 -13.48 -9.04 26.52
N GLY A 34 -13.82 -7.74 26.67
CA GLY A 34 -12.85 -6.67 26.90
C GLY A 34 -12.26 -6.09 25.62
N PHE A 35 -11.25 -5.24 25.82
CA PHE A 35 -10.51 -4.58 24.72
C PHE A 35 -9.14 -5.26 24.57
N GLN A 36 -8.84 -5.72 23.36
CA GLN A 36 -7.56 -6.34 23.06
C GLN A 36 -6.41 -5.36 23.30
N ASN A 37 -5.43 -5.79 24.10
CA ASN A 37 -4.17 -5.10 24.28
C ASN A 37 -3.20 -5.48 23.15
N ARG A 38 -2.37 -4.53 22.74
CA ARG A 38 -1.30 -4.74 21.74
C ARG A 38 0.07 -4.32 22.27
N ASP A 39 0.11 -3.90 23.53
CA ASP A 39 1.30 -3.49 24.25
C ASP A 39 1.62 -4.50 25.35
N ALA A 40 2.60 -4.21 26.22
CA ALA A 40 2.93 -5.05 27.35
C ALA A 40 1.77 -5.14 28.37
N GLY A 41 1.66 -6.27 29.06
CA GLY A 41 0.60 -6.57 30.05
C GLY A 41 -0.44 -7.56 29.53
N PRO A 42 -1.55 -7.74 30.26
CA PRO A 42 -2.59 -8.70 29.93
C PRO A 42 -3.21 -8.50 28.54
N ASP A 43 -3.59 -9.59 27.89
CA ASP A 43 -4.10 -9.62 26.52
C ASP A 43 -5.38 -8.82 26.28
N PHE A 44 -6.26 -8.79 27.28
CA PHE A 44 -7.52 -8.04 27.19
C PHE A 44 -7.77 -7.25 28.47
N PHE A 45 -8.11 -5.97 28.31
CA PHE A 45 -8.47 -5.07 29.38
C PHE A 45 -9.98 -4.94 29.53
N ASN A 46 -10.44 -4.72 30.79
CA ASN A 46 -11.82 -4.40 31.11
C ASN A 46 -12.84 -5.44 30.60
N ALA A 47 -12.46 -6.69 30.58
CA ALA A 47 -13.42 -7.77 30.37
C ALA A 47 -14.41 -7.83 31.53
N LYS A 48 -15.63 -8.26 31.26
CA LYS A 48 -16.70 -8.41 32.25
C LYS A 48 -17.19 -9.84 32.23
N VAL A 49 -17.01 -10.54 33.35
CA VAL A 49 -17.45 -11.93 33.52
C VAL A 49 -18.28 -12.07 34.79
N ARG A 50 -19.21 -13.04 34.79
CA ARG A 50 -19.91 -13.44 36.00
C ARG A 50 -19.40 -14.81 36.40
N ILE A 51 -18.83 -14.92 37.61
CA ILE A 51 -18.35 -16.16 38.16
C ILE A 51 -19.30 -16.53 39.31
N ASN A 52 -20.04 -17.63 39.14
CA ASN A 52 -21.25 -17.94 39.93
C ASN A 52 -22.22 -16.75 39.87
N ASP A 53 -22.51 -16.10 40.99
CA ASP A 53 -23.42 -14.95 41.07
C ASP A 53 -22.71 -13.59 41.14
N VAL A 54 -21.38 -13.57 41.12
CA VAL A 54 -20.56 -12.36 41.27
C VAL A 54 -20.09 -11.86 39.94
N VAL A 55 -20.44 -10.62 39.58
CA VAL A 55 -19.92 -9.95 38.38
C VAL A 55 -18.56 -9.31 38.73
N GLN A 56 -17.58 -9.65 37.93
CA GLN A 56 -16.21 -9.13 38.05
C GLN A 56 -15.85 -8.36 36.76
N VAL A 57 -15.08 -7.29 36.93
CA VAL A 57 -14.51 -6.49 35.83
C VAL A 57 -13.00 -6.46 36.02
N GLY A 58 -12.24 -6.83 35.02
CA GLY A 58 -10.79 -6.90 35.07
C GLY A 58 -10.18 -7.33 33.76
N ASN A 59 -8.98 -7.88 33.82
CA ASN A 59 -8.24 -8.29 32.64
C ASN A 59 -8.38 -9.80 32.38
N VAL A 60 -8.16 -10.19 31.14
CA VAL A 60 -8.11 -11.59 30.72
C VAL A 60 -6.76 -11.84 30.09
N GLU A 61 -6.18 -13.00 30.42
CA GLU A 61 -4.95 -13.50 29.81
C GLU A 61 -5.23 -14.82 29.11
N ILE A 62 -4.61 -15.03 27.94
CA ILE A 62 -4.87 -16.19 27.09
C ILE A 62 -3.58 -16.92 26.77
N HIS A 63 -3.56 -18.23 27.03
CA HIS A 63 -2.41 -19.10 26.76
C HIS A 63 -2.80 -20.39 26.05
N GLN A 64 -1.84 -21.06 25.46
CA GLN A 64 -2.06 -22.41 24.95
C GLN A 64 -2.28 -23.38 26.10
N LYS A 65 -1.47 -23.28 27.15
CA LYS A 65 -1.50 -24.08 28.38
C LYS A 65 -1.48 -23.20 29.61
N GLY A 66 -2.08 -23.68 30.71
CA GLY A 66 -2.00 -23.00 32.00
C GLY A 66 -0.57 -22.81 32.49
N SER A 67 0.32 -23.78 32.23
CA SER A 67 1.75 -23.71 32.58
C SER A 67 2.51 -22.60 31.87
N ASP A 68 2.01 -22.04 30.73
CA ASP A 68 2.62 -20.92 30.05
C ASP A 68 2.60 -19.64 30.89
N TRP A 69 1.65 -19.49 31.83
CA TRP A 69 1.60 -18.43 32.82
C TRP A 69 2.93 -18.29 33.60
N PHE A 70 3.46 -19.39 34.06
CA PHE A 70 4.72 -19.44 34.81
C PHE A 70 5.94 -19.32 33.87
N ARG A 71 5.86 -19.88 32.68
CA ARG A 71 6.93 -19.73 31.68
C ARG A 71 7.16 -18.26 31.31
N HIS A 72 6.09 -17.46 31.26
CA HIS A 72 6.14 -16.03 31.02
C HIS A 72 6.37 -15.20 32.29
N SER A 73 6.43 -15.85 33.45
CA SER A 73 6.68 -15.21 34.78
C SER A 73 5.59 -14.24 35.24
N HIS A 74 4.34 -14.46 34.78
CA HIS A 74 3.22 -13.59 35.16
C HIS A 74 2.88 -13.63 36.64
N GLU A 75 3.20 -14.72 37.33
CA GLU A 75 3.07 -14.86 38.79
C GLU A 75 3.96 -13.91 39.57
N LYS A 76 4.95 -13.25 38.92
CA LYS A 76 5.87 -12.29 39.54
C LYS A 76 5.59 -10.85 39.13
N ASP A 77 4.73 -10.64 38.12
CA ASP A 77 4.46 -9.33 37.58
C ASP A 77 3.15 -8.74 38.12
N SER A 78 3.26 -7.61 38.79
CA SER A 78 2.11 -6.90 39.36
C SER A 78 1.13 -6.36 38.29
N ALA A 79 1.54 -6.22 37.05
CA ALA A 79 0.66 -5.84 35.92
C ALA A 79 -0.48 -6.85 35.71
N TYR A 80 -0.26 -8.12 36.08
CA TYR A 80 -1.24 -9.21 35.95
C TYR A 80 -2.13 -9.38 37.21
N ASN A 81 -1.94 -8.58 38.24
CA ASN A 81 -2.74 -8.67 39.48
C ASN A 81 -4.23 -8.32 39.30
N ASN A 82 -4.60 -7.71 38.18
CA ASN A 82 -6.00 -7.42 37.83
C ASN A 82 -6.58 -8.43 36.84
N VAL A 83 -5.88 -9.54 36.57
CA VAL A 83 -6.43 -10.64 35.78
C VAL A 83 -7.49 -11.36 36.61
N ILE A 84 -8.70 -11.45 36.07
CA ILE A 84 -9.87 -12.06 36.68
C ILE A 84 -10.20 -13.43 36.11
N LEU A 85 -9.67 -13.71 34.91
CA LEU A 85 -9.90 -14.96 34.23
C LEU A 85 -8.68 -15.31 33.38
N SER A 86 -8.19 -16.54 33.51
CA SER A 86 -7.24 -17.15 32.57
C SER A 86 -8.00 -18.00 31.57
N VAL A 87 -7.75 -17.78 30.27
CA VAL A 87 -8.38 -18.53 29.19
C VAL A 87 -7.31 -19.40 28.53
N VAL A 88 -7.52 -20.71 28.53
CA VAL A 88 -6.51 -21.65 28.04
C VAL A 88 -7.03 -22.60 26.99
N GLY A 89 -6.15 -23.10 26.12
CA GLY A 89 -6.44 -24.22 25.23
C GLY A 89 -6.42 -25.55 25.98
N GLU A 90 -5.51 -25.70 26.96
CA GLU A 90 -5.36 -26.88 27.82
C GLU A 90 -5.08 -26.42 29.26
N ALA A 91 -5.91 -26.84 30.18
CA ALA A 91 -5.78 -26.51 31.60
C ALA A 91 -4.92 -27.59 32.31
N ASP A 92 -3.61 -27.47 32.21
CA ASP A 92 -2.63 -28.40 32.76
C ASP A 92 -2.10 -27.96 34.14
N MET A 93 -2.34 -26.70 34.55
CA MET A 93 -1.84 -26.14 35.81
C MET A 93 -2.76 -25.01 36.31
N GLU A 94 -2.88 -24.91 37.63
CA GLU A 94 -3.53 -23.78 38.31
C GLU A 94 -2.62 -22.54 38.29
N VAL A 95 -3.20 -21.36 38.15
CA VAL A 95 -2.47 -20.09 38.01
C VAL A 95 -2.76 -19.14 39.17
N TYR A 96 -1.72 -18.39 39.57
CA TYR A 96 -1.76 -17.47 40.71
C TYR A 96 -1.15 -16.13 40.35
N ASP A 97 -1.68 -15.03 40.90
CA ASP A 97 -1.10 -13.69 40.73
C ASP A 97 0.11 -13.49 41.69
N SER A 98 0.78 -12.34 41.59
CA SER A 98 1.97 -12.04 42.40
C SER A 98 1.70 -11.92 43.92
N ARG A 99 0.44 -11.90 44.33
CA ARG A 99 0.00 -11.88 45.75
C ARG A 99 -0.42 -13.26 46.23
N GLY A 100 -0.27 -14.28 45.37
CA GLY A 100 -0.71 -15.65 45.70
C GLY A 100 -2.23 -15.85 45.59
N ARG A 101 -2.97 -14.88 45.05
CA ARG A 101 -4.40 -15.04 44.73
C ARG A 101 -4.55 -15.94 43.53
N GLU A 102 -5.33 -16.97 43.68
CA GLU A 102 -5.65 -17.86 42.59
C GLU A 102 -6.61 -17.22 41.58
N ILE A 103 -6.33 -17.45 40.31
CA ILE A 103 -7.14 -16.94 39.16
C ILE A 103 -7.98 -18.08 38.64
N ASP A 104 -9.29 -17.85 38.44
CA ASP A 104 -10.17 -18.82 37.77
C ASP A 104 -9.75 -19.03 36.31
N ALA A 105 -9.72 -20.29 35.89
CA ALA A 105 -9.33 -20.63 34.50
C ALA A 105 -10.48 -21.35 33.81
N ILE A 106 -10.62 -21.09 32.49
CA ILE A 106 -11.54 -21.79 31.60
C ILE A 106 -10.79 -22.34 30.39
N THR A 107 -11.22 -23.51 29.92
CA THR A 107 -10.82 -24.01 28.61
C THR A 107 -11.72 -23.40 27.54
N LEU A 108 -11.14 -22.76 26.52
CA LEU A 108 -11.88 -22.13 25.45
C LEU A 108 -12.41 -23.19 24.48
N VAL A 109 -13.73 -23.33 24.44
CA VAL A 109 -14.44 -24.27 23.54
C VAL A 109 -14.96 -23.54 22.32
N TYR A 110 -14.53 -23.95 21.16
CA TYR A 110 -14.92 -23.39 19.86
C TYR A 110 -15.12 -24.50 18.83
N ASP A 111 -15.70 -24.17 17.67
CA ASP A 111 -15.85 -25.11 16.57
C ASP A 111 -14.49 -25.48 15.97
N ASN A 112 -14.14 -26.74 15.97
CA ASN A 112 -12.86 -27.22 15.44
C ASN A 112 -12.65 -26.85 13.96
N ARG A 113 -13.71 -26.64 13.19
CA ARG A 113 -13.64 -26.15 11.80
C ARG A 113 -12.90 -24.83 11.69
N LEU A 114 -12.95 -23.97 12.72
CA LEU A 114 -12.18 -22.71 12.74
C LEU A 114 -10.68 -22.95 12.74
N TRP A 115 -10.22 -23.90 13.54
CA TRP A 115 -8.81 -24.29 13.58
C TRP A 115 -8.36 -24.97 12.29
N ASP A 116 -9.15 -25.88 11.77
CA ASP A 116 -8.87 -26.59 10.53
C ASP A 116 -8.75 -25.61 9.34
N GLU A 117 -9.62 -24.61 9.28
CA GLU A 117 -9.57 -23.57 8.25
C GLU A 117 -8.36 -22.65 8.42
N TYR A 118 -8.03 -22.29 9.65
CA TYR A 118 -6.81 -21.52 9.92
C TYR A 118 -5.56 -22.25 9.46
N VAL A 119 -5.42 -23.52 9.84
CA VAL A 119 -4.29 -24.38 9.43
C VAL A 119 -4.23 -24.52 7.92
N PHE A 120 -5.39 -24.75 7.28
CA PHE A 120 -5.48 -24.79 5.83
C PHE A 120 -4.94 -23.51 5.20
N MET A 121 -5.43 -22.34 5.61
CA MET A 121 -4.97 -21.04 5.06
C MET A 121 -3.47 -20.79 5.30
N GLN A 122 -2.89 -21.30 6.39
CA GLN A 122 -1.44 -21.20 6.67
C GLN A 122 -0.61 -22.09 5.75
N GLY A 123 -1.10 -23.30 5.43
CA GLY A 123 -0.34 -24.31 4.69
C GLY A 123 -0.47 -24.25 3.16
N VAL A 124 -1.47 -23.54 2.63
CA VAL A 124 -1.75 -23.51 1.18
C VAL A 124 -0.69 -22.71 0.41
N PRO A 125 -0.05 -23.32 -0.62
CA PRO A 125 0.92 -22.61 -1.47
C PRO A 125 0.26 -21.73 -2.54
N VAL A 126 -1.06 -21.77 -2.67
CA VAL A 126 -1.83 -21.06 -3.71
C VAL A 126 -2.37 -19.76 -3.15
N GLU A 127 -2.36 -18.72 -3.96
CA GLU A 127 -2.94 -17.42 -3.61
C GLU A 127 -4.20 -17.14 -4.46
N PRO A 128 -5.21 -16.51 -3.86
CA PRO A 128 -5.33 -16.16 -2.44
C PRO A 128 -5.54 -17.40 -1.56
N ARG A 129 -4.95 -17.41 -0.37
CA ARG A 129 -4.99 -18.56 0.57
C ARG A 129 -6.41 -18.95 0.98
N CYS A 130 -7.32 -17.98 1.03
CA CYS A 130 -8.74 -18.14 1.33
C CYS A 130 -9.60 -18.51 0.12
N HIS A 131 -9.02 -18.98 -0.98
CA HIS A 131 -9.69 -19.17 -2.27
C HIS A 131 -10.94 -20.07 -2.22
N ARG A 132 -11.03 -21.03 -1.29
CA ARG A 132 -12.17 -21.92 -1.16
C ARG A 132 -13.48 -21.17 -0.90
N HIS A 133 -13.43 -20.10 -0.13
CA HIS A 133 -14.59 -19.38 0.38
C HIS A 133 -14.93 -18.10 -0.36
N LEU A 134 -14.13 -17.70 -1.35
CA LEU A 134 -14.34 -16.41 -2.04
C LEU A 134 -15.69 -16.31 -2.74
N LYS A 135 -16.19 -17.43 -3.27
CA LYS A 135 -17.51 -17.48 -3.93
C LYS A 135 -18.68 -17.39 -2.95
N GLU A 136 -18.45 -17.66 -1.68
CA GLU A 136 -19.46 -17.64 -0.63
C GLU A 136 -19.65 -16.25 -0.03
N ILE A 137 -18.65 -15.35 -0.22
CA ILE A 137 -18.73 -13.99 0.27
C ILE A 137 -19.64 -13.19 -0.66
N ASP A 138 -20.63 -12.52 -0.07
CA ASP A 138 -21.51 -11.62 -0.81
C ASP A 138 -20.70 -10.54 -1.56
N SER A 139 -21.09 -10.29 -2.82
CA SER A 139 -20.36 -9.36 -3.70
C SER A 139 -20.30 -7.95 -3.15
N THR A 140 -21.40 -7.43 -2.60
CA THR A 140 -21.47 -6.09 -2.00
C THR A 140 -20.56 -6.00 -0.78
N ARG A 141 -20.55 -7.08 0.03
CA ARG A 141 -19.64 -7.16 1.19
C ARG A 141 -18.19 -7.15 0.76
N LEU A 142 -17.84 -7.89 -0.29
CA LEU A 142 -16.48 -7.94 -0.82
C LEU A 142 -16.04 -6.57 -1.39
N GLU A 143 -16.93 -5.85 -2.07
CA GLU A 143 -16.66 -4.49 -2.56
C GLU A 143 -16.39 -3.51 -1.41
N MET A 144 -17.17 -3.56 -0.34
CA MET A 144 -16.90 -2.75 0.86
C MET A 144 -15.53 -3.06 1.47
N LEU A 145 -15.15 -4.34 1.51
CA LEU A 145 -13.82 -4.75 1.98
C LEU A 145 -12.71 -4.23 1.06
N PHE A 146 -12.90 -4.28 -0.26
CA PHE A 146 -11.94 -3.74 -1.22
C PHE A 146 -11.75 -2.23 -1.07
N THR A 147 -12.83 -1.48 -0.86
CA THR A 147 -12.72 -0.04 -0.58
C THR A 147 -11.86 0.21 0.66
N GLY A 148 -12.08 -0.52 1.74
CA GLY A 148 -11.26 -0.44 2.94
C GLY A 148 -9.77 -0.74 2.70
N TYR A 149 -9.46 -1.76 1.90
CA TYR A 149 -8.07 -2.09 1.56
C TYR A 149 -7.43 -1.09 0.58
N ALA A 150 -8.19 -0.51 -0.32
CA ALA A 150 -7.71 0.56 -1.19
C ALA A 150 -7.31 1.79 -0.37
N ILE A 151 -8.13 2.17 0.62
CA ILE A 151 -7.82 3.25 1.57
C ILE A 151 -6.54 2.93 2.36
N GLU A 152 -6.41 1.73 2.93
CA GLU A 152 -5.19 1.29 3.64
C GLU A 152 -3.93 1.42 2.75
N ARG A 153 -4.07 1.07 1.46
CA ARG A 153 -2.98 1.22 0.49
C ARG A 153 -2.63 2.67 0.22
N LEU A 154 -3.63 3.53 0.07
CA LEU A 154 -3.41 4.97 -0.10
C LEU A 154 -2.72 5.57 1.14
N GLU A 155 -3.19 5.24 2.34
CA GLU A 155 -2.58 5.69 3.60
C GLU A 155 -1.11 5.25 3.73
N ARG A 156 -0.80 4.03 3.34
CA ARG A 156 0.58 3.56 3.30
C ARG A 156 1.44 4.35 2.33
N LYS A 157 0.93 4.63 1.10
CA LYS A 157 1.62 5.48 0.13
C LYS A 157 1.78 6.93 0.61
N CYS A 158 0.82 7.44 1.38
CA CYS A 158 0.89 8.77 1.97
C CYS A 158 2.11 8.95 2.89
N LYS A 159 2.53 7.90 3.61
CA LYS A 159 3.72 7.96 4.47
C LYS A 159 4.98 8.34 3.69
N ASP A 160 5.16 7.77 2.50
CA ASP A 160 6.29 8.08 1.61
C ASP A 160 6.21 9.54 1.12
N ILE A 161 4.99 10.01 0.78
CA ILE A 161 4.77 11.39 0.32
C ILE A 161 4.98 12.38 1.48
N GLN A 162 4.58 12.05 2.70
CA GLN A 162 4.84 12.89 3.89
C GLN A 162 6.34 13.05 4.16
N VAL A 163 7.14 12.00 3.97
CA VAL A 163 8.60 12.10 4.04
C VAL A 163 9.10 13.10 3.01
N MET A 164 8.66 12.96 1.75
CA MET A 164 9.04 13.86 0.65
C MET A 164 8.60 15.31 0.91
N LEU A 165 7.42 15.55 1.46
CA LEU A 165 6.94 16.89 1.84
C LEU A 165 7.83 17.53 2.89
N ARG A 166 8.28 16.77 3.90
CA ARG A 166 9.24 17.28 4.89
C ARG A 166 10.58 17.65 4.24
N GLU A 167 11.11 16.80 3.35
CA GLU A 167 12.35 17.06 2.61
C GLU A 167 12.25 18.31 1.73
N THR A 168 11.10 18.55 1.13
CA THR A 168 10.83 19.73 0.29
C THR A 168 10.36 20.95 1.09
N LYS A 169 10.39 20.90 2.44
CA LYS A 169 9.92 21.98 3.33
C LYS A 169 8.48 22.40 3.04
N ASN A 170 7.61 21.40 2.81
CA ASN A 170 6.21 21.57 2.45
C ASN A 170 5.97 22.32 1.12
N ASP A 171 6.92 22.27 0.19
CA ASP A 171 6.72 22.73 -1.19
C ASP A 171 5.93 21.65 -1.96
N TRP A 172 4.61 21.84 -2.08
CA TRP A 172 3.68 20.91 -2.71
C TRP A 172 3.94 20.73 -4.20
N GLU A 173 4.36 21.80 -4.91
CA GLU A 173 4.70 21.72 -6.34
C GLU A 173 5.96 20.87 -6.56
N GLU A 174 7.00 21.09 -5.76
CA GLU A 174 8.23 20.30 -5.81
C GLU A 174 7.95 18.83 -5.46
N CYS A 175 7.14 18.58 -4.42
CA CYS A 175 6.76 17.23 -4.01
C CYS A 175 5.96 16.53 -5.12
N PHE A 176 5.00 17.22 -5.73
CA PHE A 176 4.19 16.70 -6.83
C PHE A 176 5.05 16.36 -8.05
N TYR A 177 5.95 17.25 -8.42
CA TYR A 177 6.90 17.02 -9.51
C TYR A 177 7.74 15.77 -9.27
N ARG A 178 8.30 15.60 -8.07
CA ARG A 178 9.10 14.42 -7.72
C ARG A 178 8.30 13.12 -7.81
N MET A 179 7.06 13.14 -7.32
CA MET A 179 6.16 11.99 -7.42
C MET A 179 5.84 11.65 -8.88
N LEU A 180 5.47 12.64 -9.68
CA LEU A 180 5.16 12.49 -11.08
C LEU A 180 6.33 11.87 -11.85
N VAL A 181 7.52 12.47 -11.70
CA VAL A 181 8.72 12.04 -12.40
C VAL A 181 9.14 10.63 -12.00
N ARG A 182 9.05 10.26 -10.73
CA ARG A 182 9.33 8.89 -10.26
C ARG A 182 8.53 7.84 -11.04
N TYR A 183 7.25 8.09 -11.28
CA TYR A 183 6.37 7.13 -11.96
C TYR A 183 6.31 7.32 -13.48
N TRP A 184 7.04 8.29 -14.03
CA TRP A 184 6.98 8.64 -15.45
C TRP A 184 7.53 7.56 -16.39
N SER A 185 8.45 6.73 -15.94
CA SER A 185 9.08 5.70 -16.77
C SER A 185 8.57 4.28 -16.52
N GLY A 186 7.64 4.08 -15.60
CA GLY A 186 7.32 2.75 -15.06
C GLY A 186 8.44 2.22 -14.15
N ASN A 187 8.44 0.93 -13.87
CA ASN A 187 9.25 0.37 -12.76
C ASN A 187 10.78 0.31 -13.04
N VAL A 188 11.20 0.10 -14.31
CA VAL A 188 12.61 -0.25 -14.59
C VAL A 188 13.60 0.88 -14.29
N ASN A 189 13.22 2.12 -14.58
CA ASN A 189 14.05 3.32 -14.34
C ASN A 189 13.47 4.24 -13.26
N ALA A 190 12.49 3.78 -12.47
CA ALA A 190 11.78 4.62 -11.50
C ALA A 190 12.72 5.32 -10.50
N ASP A 191 13.70 4.59 -9.98
CA ASP A 191 14.64 5.15 -8.99
C ASP A 191 15.61 6.16 -9.62
N VAL A 192 16.02 5.95 -10.89
CA VAL A 192 16.88 6.89 -11.62
C VAL A 192 16.11 8.17 -11.95
N PHE A 193 14.81 8.06 -12.34
CA PHE A 193 13.94 9.21 -12.53
C PHE A 193 13.67 9.95 -11.19
N ALA A 194 13.51 9.22 -10.08
CA ALA A 194 13.36 9.84 -8.77
C ALA A 194 14.63 10.62 -8.38
N GLN A 195 15.82 10.06 -8.59
CA GLN A 195 17.09 10.74 -8.37
C GLN A 195 17.25 11.98 -9.26
N LEU A 196 16.83 11.88 -10.53
CA LEU A 196 16.81 13.03 -11.44
C LEU A 196 15.96 14.17 -10.85
N ALA A 197 14.72 13.87 -10.43
CA ALA A 197 13.80 14.87 -9.90
C ALA A 197 14.25 15.44 -8.54
N GLN A 198 14.89 14.62 -7.70
CA GLN A 198 15.43 15.08 -6.41
C GLN A 198 16.54 16.13 -6.57
N ASN A 199 17.39 15.96 -7.58
CA ASN A 199 18.55 16.82 -7.80
C ASN A 199 18.30 17.96 -8.80
N LEU A 200 17.35 17.77 -9.74
CA LEU A 200 16.91 18.79 -10.68
C LEU A 200 15.52 19.29 -10.27
N SER A 201 15.48 20.35 -9.46
CA SER A 201 14.23 20.86 -8.89
C SER A 201 13.25 21.37 -9.94
N TYR A 202 11.96 21.30 -9.63
CA TYR A 202 10.87 21.82 -10.47
C TYR A 202 11.11 23.27 -10.90
N LYS A 203 11.56 24.13 -9.98
CA LYS A 203 11.87 25.55 -10.25
C LYS A 203 12.92 25.74 -11.36
N LYS A 204 13.95 24.87 -11.43
CA LYS A 204 14.95 24.93 -12.50
C LYS A 204 14.36 24.50 -13.84
N VAL A 205 13.52 23.46 -13.85
CA VAL A 205 12.84 22.99 -15.07
C VAL A 205 11.90 24.06 -15.62
N ILE A 206 11.07 24.68 -14.79
CA ILE A 206 10.16 25.75 -15.22
C ILE A 206 10.91 27.00 -15.69
N ARG A 207 12.03 27.36 -15.10
CA ARG A 207 12.86 28.47 -15.61
C ARG A 207 13.48 28.21 -16.99
N SER A 208 13.48 26.97 -17.44
CA SER A 208 13.93 26.57 -18.79
C SER A 208 12.76 26.40 -19.77
N SER A 209 11.52 26.55 -19.34
CA SER A 209 10.31 26.31 -20.15
C SER A 209 9.97 27.45 -21.12
N GLU A 210 10.94 28.26 -21.53
CA GLU A 210 10.79 29.24 -22.60
C GLU A 210 10.60 28.57 -23.97
N SER A 211 11.19 27.37 -24.16
CA SER A 211 10.97 26.54 -25.34
C SER A 211 11.12 25.05 -25.01
N LEU A 212 10.42 24.19 -25.77
CA LEU A 212 10.52 22.74 -25.64
C LEU A 212 11.96 22.25 -25.79
N PHE A 213 12.70 22.84 -26.75
CA PHE A 213 14.11 22.53 -26.99
C PHE A 213 14.97 22.72 -25.75
N ARG A 214 14.78 23.82 -25.02
CA ARG A 214 15.53 24.12 -23.79
C ARG A 214 15.21 23.14 -22.67
N VAL A 215 13.96 22.74 -22.52
CA VAL A 215 13.58 21.73 -21.50
C VAL A 215 14.12 20.36 -21.88
N GLU A 216 14.07 19.97 -23.16
CA GLU A 216 14.68 18.73 -23.63
C GLU A 216 16.21 18.74 -23.37
N ALA A 217 16.92 19.82 -23.72
CA ALA A 217 18.33 19.97 -23.47
C ALA A 217 18.67 19.82 -21.99
N LEU A 218 17.89 20.49 -21.12
CA LEU A 218 18.09 20.40 -19.67
C LEU A 218 17.90 18.97 -19.16
N LEU A 219 16.80 18.31 -19.51
CA LEU A 219 16.47 16.98 -18.97
C LEU A 219 17.42 15.91 -19.49
N LEU A 220 17.69 15.89 -20.82
CA LEU A 220 18.56 14.90 -21.44
C LEU A 220 20.04 15.12 -21.03
N GLY A 221 20.47 16.37 -20.97
CA GLY A 221 21.83 16.73 -20.57
C GLY A 221 22.09 16.43 -19.10
N TYR A 222 21.16 16.83 -18.23
CA TYR A 222 21.27 16.50 -16.79
C TYR A 222 21.26 14.99 -16.54
N ALA A 223 20.48 14.22 -17.32
CA ALA A 223 20.50 12.76 -17.31
C ALA A 223 21.84 12.15 -17.78
N GLY A 224 22.78 12.94 -18.31
CA GLY A 224 24.05 12.48 -18.86
C GLY A 224 23.96 11.87 -20.24
N LEU A 225 22.78 11.94 -20.90
CA LEU A 225 22.52 11.30 -22.19
C LEU A 225 23.05 12.08 -23.40
N LEU A 226 23.58 13.30 -23.17
CA LEU A 226 24.21 14.16 -24.20
C LEU A 226 25.74 14.10 -24.18
N ALA A 227 26.38 13.28 -23.33
CA ALA A 227 27.82 13.21 -23.22
C ALA A 227 28.49 12.67 -24.51
N ASP A 228 27.97 11.57 -25.02
CA ASP A 228 28.51 10.87 -26.20
C ASP A 228 27.51 10.92 -27.37
N VAL A 229 27.28 12.13 -27.92
CA VAL A 229 26.42 12.30 -29.09
C VAL A 229 27.23 12.19 -30.39
N PRO A 230 26.74 11.49 -31.43
CA PRO A 230 27.43 11.41 -32.72
C PRO A 230 27.56 12.78 -33.38
N GLU A 231 28.72 13.07 -33.97
CA GLU A 231 28.98 14.33 -34.69
C GLU A 231 28.03 14.57 -35.86
N ALA A 232 27.48 13.52 -36.45
CA ALA A 232 26.52 13.61 -37.54
C ALA A 232 25.09 13.99 -37.09
N ASP A 233 24.81 14.04 -35.80
CA ASP A 233 23.48 14.39 -35.26
C ASP A 233 23.44 15.86 -34.83
N GLU A 234 23.15 16.73 -35.77
CA GLU A 234 23.08 18.19 -35.53
C GLU A 234 22.11 18.55 -34.39
N TYR A 235 20.97 17.87 -34.29
CA TYR A 235 19.98 18.15 -33.24
C TYR A 235 20.55 17.82 -31.86
N ALA A 236 21.19 16.67 -31.72
CA ALA A 236 21.79 16.24 -30.48
C ALA A 236 22.99 17.14 -30.07
N LEU A 237 23.79 17.58 -31.03
CA LEU A 237 24.88 18.56 -30.78
C LEU A 237 24.34 19.89 -30.24
N ARG A 238 23.30 20.43 -30.85
CA ARG A 238 22.64 21.66 -30.39
C ARG A 238 22.01 21.50 -28.99
N LEU A 239 21.42 20.33 -28.69
CA LEU A 239 20.92 20.04 -27.33
C LEU A 239 22.06 20.05 -26.32
N ARG A 240 23.24 19.50 -26.66
CA ARG A 240 24.42 19.51 -25.80
C ARG A 240 24.92 20.92 -25.53
N GLU A 241 25.06 21.75 -26.54
CA GLU A 241 25.48 23.16 -26.40
C GLU A 241 24.51 23.94 -25.51
N GLU A 242 23.20 23.82 -25.72
CA GLU A 242 22.20 24.46 -24.86
C GLU A 242 22.27 23.93 -23.42
N TYR A 243 22.49 22.62 -23.22
CA TYR A 243 22.65 22.06 -21.88
C TYR A 243 23.91 22.60 -21.19
N GLU A 244 25.05 22.71 -21.88
CA GLU A 244 26.29 23.28 -21.32
C GLU A 244 26.08 24.71 -20.81
N TYR A 245 25.36 25.53 -21.57
CA TYR A 245 24.94 26.86 -21.13
C TYR A 245 24.07 26.81 -19.87
N GLN A 246 23.06 25.96 -19.85
CA GLN A 246 22.16 25.81 -18.70
C GLN A 246 22.86 25.19 -17.49
N ALA A 247 23.76 24.25 -17.70
CA ALA A 247 24.56 23.64 -16.64
C ALA A 247 25.47 24.68 -15.95
N ALA A 248 26.09 25.57 -16.70
CA ALA A 248 26.84 26.68 -16.15
C ALA A 248 25.92 27.64 -15.37
N LYS A 249 24.76 28.02 -15.94
CA LYS A 249 23.79 28.95 -15.32
C LYS A 249 23.25 28.42 -13.99
N PHE A 250 22.92 27.12 -13.90
CA PHE A 250 22.30 26.50 -12.74
C PHE A 250 23.27 25.72 -11.85
N GLN A 251 24.57 25.73 -12.18
CA GLN A 251 25.64 25.00 -11.49
C GLN A 251 25.29 23.48 -11.37
N LEU A 252 24.95 22.88 -12.51
CA LEU A 252 24.53 21.48 -12.58
C LEU A 252 25.71 20.57 -12.93
N LYS A 253 25.74 19.39 -12.31
CA LYS A 253 26.62 18.29 -12.68
C LYS A 253 25.73 17.15 -13.19
N ALA A 254 25.95 16.70 -14.42
CA ALA A 254 25.19 15.62 -15.03
C ALA A 254 25.27 14.33 -14.21
N MET A 255 24.20 13.55 -14.27
CA MET A 255 24.15 12.20 -13.73
C MET A 255 25.06 11.25 -14.53
N ASN A 256 25.44 10.14 -13.91
CA ASN A 256 26.14 9.09 -14.61
C ASN A 256 25.21 8.33 -15.55
N VAL A 257 25.51 8.31 -16.85
CA VAL A 257 24.70 7.66 -17.89
C VAL A 257 24.54 6.17 -17.66
N SER A 258 25.49 5.50 -16.99
CA SER A 258 25.43 4.04 -16.72
C SER A 258 24.27 3.60 -15.82
N GLN A 259 23.64 4.55 -15.10
CA GLN A 259 22.46 4.25 -14.28
C GLN A 259 21.20 3.93 -15.12
N TRP A 260 21.14 4.43 -16.36
CA TRP A 260 19.97 4.28 -17.22
C TRP A 260 19.94 2.89 -17.87
N LYS A 261 18.80 2.21 -17.71
CA LYS A 261 18.58 0.87 -18.29
C LYS A 261 17.83 0.99 -19.60
N PHE A 262 18.42 0.47 -20.67
CA PHE A 262 17.83 0.39 -22.01
C PHE A 262 17.48 -1.04 -22.43
N MET A 263 18.06 -2.05 -21.75
CA MET A 263 17.84 -3.45 -22.07
C MET A 263 16.52 -3.98 -21.49
N ARG A 264 15.91 -4.93 -22.19
CA ARG A 264 14.68 -5.63 -21.80
C ARG A 264 13.46 -4.73 -21.59
N ILE A 265 13.47 -3.55 -22.21
CA ILE A 265 12.31 -2.64 -22.27
C ILE A 265 11.99 -2.29 -23.71
N ARG A 266 10.73 -1.97 -23.99
CA ARG A 266 10.30 -1.56 -25.33
C ARG A 266 10.89 -0.19 -25.67
N PRO A 267 11.28 0.09 -26.95
CA PRO A 267 11.89 1.36 -27.32
C PRO A 267 11.12 2.61 -26.89
N ILE A 268 9.78 2.58 -26.95
CA ILE A 268 8.91 3.68 -26.48
C ILE A 268 9.08 3.99 -24.97
N ALA A 269 9.65 3.07 -24.22
CA ALA A 269 9.95 3.23 -22.79
C ALA A 269 11.42 3.59 -22.52
N PHE A 270 12.23 3.82 -23.53
CA PHE A 270 13.62 4.25 -23.35
C PHE A 270 13.68 5.58 -22.59
N PRO A 271 14.66 5.77 -21.71
CA PRO A 271 14.84 7.00 -20.95
C PRO A 271 14.84 8.25 -21.83
N THR A 272 15.51 8.22 -22.97
CA THR A 272 15.55 9.30 -23.96
C THR A 272 14.15 9.76 -24.37
N VAL A 273 13.30 8.82 -24.83
CA VAL A 273 11.92 9.10 -25.24
C VAL A 273 11.07 9.56 -24.05
N ARG A 274 11.27 8.96 -22.88
CA ARG A 274 10.53 9.35 -21.66
C ARG A 274 10.88 10.76 -21.20
N LEU A 275 12.13 11.17 -21.29
CA LEU A 275 12.57 12.53 -20.95
C LEU A 275 12.05 13.55 -21.97
N ALA A 276 12.04 13.22 -23.27
CA ALA A 276 11.44 14.06 -24.29
C ALA A 276 9.92 14.26 -24.09
N LEU A 277 9.19 13.21 -23.74
CA LEU A 277 7.78 13.31 -23.37
C LEU A 277 7.57 14.11 -22.07
N LEU A 278 8.45 13.98 -21.10
CA LEU A 278 8.42 14.78 -19.88
C LEU A 278 8.67 16.25 -20.18
N ALA A 279 9.61 16.56 -21.07
CA ALA A 279 9.87 17.94 -21.53
C ALA A 279 8.60 18.56 -22.10
N SER A 280 7.88 17.84 -22.95
CA SER A 280 6.61 18.29 -23.53
C SER A 280 5.54 18.55 -22.47
N LEU A 281 5.47 17.71 -21.42
CA LEU A 281 4.56 17.94 -20.31
C LEU A 281 4.93 19.21 -19.53
N MET A 282 6.20 19.35 -19.16
CA MET A 282 6.69 20.51 -18.39
C MET A 282 6.54 21.82 -19.15
N MET A 283 6.67 21.78 -20.49
CA MET A 283 6.44 22.94 -21.35
C MET A 283 4.99 23.37 -21.37
N ARG A 284 4.05 22.39 -21.34
CA ARG A 284 2.61 22.63 -21.47
C ARG A 284 2.01 23.21 -20.20
N PHE A 285 2.56 22.91 -19.03
CA PHE A 285 1.92 23.19 -17.75
C PHE A 285 2.90 23.85 -16.75
N ASN A 286 2.75 25.16 -16.55
CA ASN A 286 3.43 25.89 -15.50
C ASN A 286 2.84 25.61 -14.10
N PHE A 287 1.57 25.10 -14.04
CA PHE A 287 0.81 24.84 -12.81
C PHE A 287 0.11 23.47 -12.88
N LEU A 288 0.91 22.41 -13.06
CA LEU A 288 0.36 21.06 -13.28
C LEU A 288 -0.42 20.57 -12.04
N LEU A 289 0.03 20.89 -10.83
CA LEU A 289 -0.66 20.50 -9.60
C LEU A 289 -2.07 21.11 -9.57
N SER A 290 -2.23 22.42 -9.79
CA SER A 290 -3.55 23.06 -9.76
C SER A 290 -4.48 22.46 -10.82
N SER A 291 -3.97 22.18 -12.02
CA SER A 291 -4.76 21.52 -13.08
C SER A 291 -5.28 20.13 -12.66
N VAL A 292 -4.51 19.37 -11.88
CA VAL A 292 -4.93 18.07 -11.32
C VAL A 292 -5.92 18.24 -10.18
N LEU A 293 -5.72 19.25 -9.32
CA LEU A 293 -6.64 19.55 -8.23
C LEU A 293 -8.00 20.03 -8.74
N ASP A 294 -8.04 20.78 -9.83
CA ASP A 294 -9.24 21.34 -10.42
C ASP A 294 -10.00 20.36 -11.34
N ALA A 295 -9.30 19.36 -11.90
CA ALA A 295 -9.91 18.37 -12.79
C ALA A 295 -11.12 17.69 -12.14
N SER A 296 -12.23 17.61 -12.86
CA SER A 296 -13.49 17.04 -12.37
C SER A 296 -13.49 15.52 -12.42
N ASP A 297 -12.91 14.95 -13.48
CA ASP A 297 -12.91 13.52 -13.76
C ASP A 297 -11.58 13.03 -14.36
N VAL A 298 -11.47 11.71 -14.50
CA VAL A 298 -10.25 11.08 -15.03
C VAL A 298 -10.03 11.39 -16.51
N SER A 299 -11.06 11.71 -17.29
CA SER A 299 -10.92 12.00 -18.74
C SER A 299 -10.15 13.31 -18.96
N GLU A 300 -10.36 14.30 -18.12
CA GLU A 300 -9.57 15.55 -18.14
C GLU A 300 -8.09 15.25 -17.86
N ILE A 301 -7.79 14.36 -16.92
CA ILE A 301 -6.42 13.94 -16.62
C ILE A 301 -5.77 13.22 -17.81
N TYR A 302 -6.53 12.39 -18.54
CA TYR A 302 -6.02 11.79 -19.78
C TYR A 302 -5.68 12.86 -20.82
N GLY A 303 -6.45 13.93 -20.90
CA GLY A 303 -6.19 15.10 -21.73
C GLY A 303 -4.93 15.87 -21.31
N LEU A 304 -4.74 16.08 -19.98
CA LEU A 304 -3.53 16.70 -19.44
C LEU A 304 -2.27 15.89 -19.77
N LEU A 305 -2.36 14.57 -19.69
CA LEU A 305 -1.26 13.64 -19.97
C LEU A 305 -1.12 13.30 -21.47
N ASP A 306 -1.91 13.90 -22.36
CA ASP A 306 -1.80 13.64 -23.79
C ASP A 306 -0.68 14.48 -24.42
N VAL A 307 0.54 14.02 -24.24
CA VAL A 307 1.76 14.68 -24.70
C VAL A 307 2.47 13.88 -25.78
N THR A 308 3.12 14.61 -26.69
CA THR A 308 3.89 14.09 -27.82
C THR A 308 5.30 14.67 -27.74
N ALA A 309 6.31 13.87 -27.97
CA ALA A 309 7.71 14.32 -28.05
C ALA A 309 7.92 15.22 -29.27
N SER A 310 9.00 15.99 -29.29
CA SER A 310 9.36 16.84 -30.45
C SER A 310 9.58 16.01 -31.73
N SER A 311 9.48 16.64 -32.90
CA SER A 311 9.54 15.98 -34.20
C SER A 311 10.80 15.17 -34.46
N TYR A 312 11.93 15.53 -33.82
CA TYR A 312 13.15 14.74 -33.90
C TYR A 312 12.90 13.28 -33.46
N TRP A 313 12.16 13.09 -32.37
CA TRP A 313 11.85 11.75 -31.86
C TRP A 313 10.93 10.93 -32.77
N ASP A 314 10.31 11.52 -33.77
CA ASP A 314 9.49 10.75 -34.73
C ASP A 314 10.31 9.67 -35.43
N THR A 315 11.59 9.94 -35.68
CA THR A 315 12.52 9.02 -36.32
C THR A 315 13.61 8.48 -35.40
N HIS A 316 13.56 8.79 -34.12
CA HIS A 316 14.60 8.36 -33.16
C HIS A 316 14.00 7.75 -31.87
N TYR A 317 14.69 6.77 -31.31
CA TYR A 317 14.51 6.25 -29.94
C TYR A 317 15.75 6.48 -29.09
N LYS A 318 16.91 6.68 -29.71
CA LYS A 318 18.18 7.08 -29.14
C LYS A 318 18.77 8.17 -30.01
N LEU A 319 19.58 9.03 -29.40
CA LEU A 319 20.29 10.07 -30.16
C LEU A 319 21.19 9.43 -31.22
N GLY A 320 21.22 10.00 -32.41
CA GLY A 320 22.02 9.55 -33.54
C GLY A 320 21.61 8.23 -34.18
N VAL A 321 20.56 7.56 -33.74
CA VAL A 321 20.11 6.26 -34.27
C VAL A 321 18.75 6.42 -34.94
N VAL A 322 18.76 6.50 -36.26
CA VAL A 322 17.53 6.64 -37.05
C VAL A 322 16.69 5.35 -36.99
N SER A 323 15.41 5.49 -36.87
CA SER A 323 14.40 4.43 -36.89
C SER A 323 13.25 4.75 -37.86
N VAL A 324 12.36 3.78 -38.06
CA VAL A 324 11.13 4.00 -38.81
C VAL A 324 10.32 5.12 -38.17
N LYS A 325 9.82 6.04 -38.99
CA LYS A 325 9.03 7.21 -38.54
C LYS A 325 7.78 6.77 -37.81
N ARG A 326 7.65 7.21 -36.58
CA ARG A 326 6.50 6.97 -35.72
C ARG A 326 6.42 8.04 -34.63
N VAL A 327 5.30 8.73 -34.56
CA VAL A 327 5.04 9.73 -33.52
C VAL A 327 5.14 9.08 -32.13
N LYS A 328 5.95 9.66 -31.25
CA LYS A 328 6.14 9.19 -29.86
C LYS A 328 5.20 9.98 -28.96
N LYS A 329 4.22 9.28 -28.40
CA LYS A 329 3.25 9.83 -27.44
C LYS A 329 3.11 8.96 -26.21
N LEU A 330 2.64 9.55 -25.12
CA LEU A 330 2.38 8.82 -23.89
C LEU A 330 1.15 7.92 -24.07
N GLY A 331 1.36 6.60 -24.02
CA GLY A 331 0.26 5.63 -24.20
C GLY A 331 -0.63 5.51 -22.96
N ASN A 332 -1.90 5.12 -23.17
CA ASN A 332 -2.91 5.03 -22.09
C ASN A 332 -2.48 4.11 -20.93
N SER A 333 -1.80 3.00 -21.21
CA SER A 333 -1.27 2.13 -20.13
C SER A 333 -0.31 2.88 -19.19
N MET A 334 0.52 3.77 -19.75
CA MET A 334 1.43 4.57 -18.93
C MET A 334 0.72 5.71 -18.21
N LYS A 335 -0.27 6.33 -18.87
CA LYS A 335 -1.14 7.32 -18.21
C LYS A 335 -1.80 6.70 -16.98
N ASN A 336 -2.33 5.47 -17.07
CA ASN A 336 -2.90 4.75 -15.93
C ASN A 336 -1.89 4.55 -14.79
N VAL A 337 -0.66 4.13 -15.13
CA VAL A 337 0.41 3.94 -14.13
C VAL A 337 0.68 5.26 -13.38
N ILE A 338 0.77 6.37 -14.09
CA ILE A 338 0.98 7.70 -13.50
C ILE A 338 -0.21 8.10 -12.63
N ILE A 339 -1.43 7.97 -13.14
CA ILE A 339 -2.64 8.35 -12.40
C ILE A 339 -2.75 7.54 -11.10
N ILE A 340 -2.66 6.21 -11.19
CA ILE A 340 -2.85 5.30 -10.04
C ILE A 340 -1.71 5.43 -9.00
N ASN A 341 -0.48 5.67 -9.46
CA ASN A 341 0.67 5.60 -8.56
C ASN A 341 1.22 6.95 -8.13
N ALA A 342 0.96 8.02 -8.87
CA ALA A 342 1.38 9.38 -8.53
C ALA A 342 0.20 10.29 -8.18
N LEU A 343 -0.75 10.48 -9.12
CA LEU A 343 -1.76 11.53 -8.96
C LEU A 343 -2.78 11.20 -7.87
N ILE A 344 -3.34 10.00 -7.86
CA ILE A 344 -4.36 9.58 -6.90
C ILE A 344 -3.82 9.57 -5.46
N PRO A 345 -2.64 8.96 -5.14
CA PRO A 345 -2.09 9.06 -3.79
C PRO A 345 -1.78 10.50 -3.38
N PHE A 346 -1.36 11.35 -4.34
CA PHE A 346 -1.09 12.75 -4.05
C PHE A 346 -2.36 13.53 -3.73
N LEU A 347 -3.46 13.33 -4.49
CA LEU A 347 -4.77 13.90 -4.17
C LEU A 347 -5.25 13.47 -2.79
N PHE A 348 -5.12 12.19 -2.47
CA PHE A 348 -5.57 11.65 -1.19
C PHE A 348 -4.85 12.29 0.00
N ILE A 349 -3.51 12.37 -0.07
CA ILE A 349 -2.76 13.03 1.00
C ILE A 349 -2.98 14.54 1.05
N TYR A 350 -3.13 15.19 -0.12
CA TYR A 350 -3.44 16.61 -0.17
C TYR A 350 -4.75 16.91 0.57
N GLY A 351 -5.78 16.09 0.33
CA GLY A 351 -7.05 16.20 1.06
C GLY A 351 -6.89 15.99 2.58
N LYS A 352 -6.14 14.98 2.98
CA LYS A 352 -5.89 14.68 4.41
C LYS A 352 -5.14 15.83 5.13
N GLU A 353 -4.05 16.31 4.55
CA GLU A 353 -3.21 17.36 5.17
C GLU A 353 -3.88 18.74 5.19
N ARG A 354 -4.83 18.99 4.27
CA ARG A 354 -5.59 20.23 4.19
C ARG A 354 -6.95 20.17 4.91
N GLY A 355 -7.38 19.00 5.36
CA GLY A 355 -8.71 18.79 5.90
C GLY A 355 -9.83 18.95 4.86
N GLU A 356 -9.53 18.68 3.58
CA GLU A 356 -10.46 18.82 2.46
C GLU A 356 -10.86 17.43 1.94
N GLU A 357 -11.87 16.81 2.56
CA GLU A 357 -12.35 15.45 2.22
C GLU A 357 -12.69 15.26 0.74
N ARG A 358 -13.13 16.32 0.05
CA ARG A 358 -13.45 16.27 -1.38
C ARG A 358 -12.33 15.71 -2.26
N TYR A 359 -11.06 15.90 -1.88
CA TYR A 359 -9.92 15.34 -2.63
C TYR A 359 -9.69 13.87 -2.30
N CYS A 360 -9.99 13.44 -1.08
CA CYS A 360 -9.98 12.02 -0.71
C CYS A 360 -11.06 11.26 -1.49
N ASP A 361 -12.28 11.80 -1.55
CA ASP A 361 -13.40 11.23 -2.31
C ASP A 361 -13.10 11.21 -3.80
N LYS A 362 -12.51 12.30 -4.34
CA LYS A 362 -12.05 12.35 -5.74
C LYS A 362 -11.03 11.25 -6.04
N ALA A 363 -10.08 11.02 -5.16
CA ALA A 363 -9.06 9.98 -5.32
C ALA A 363 -9.69 8.58 -5.37
N LEU A 364 -10.65 8.28 -4.51
CA LEU A 364 -11.37 7.00 -4.49
C LEU A 364 -12.24 6.84 -5.74
N ARG A 365 -13.01 7.86 -6.11
CA ARG A 365 -13.84 7.85 -7.31
C ARG A 365 -12.99 7.61 -8.57
N TRP A 366 -11.84 8.26 -8.72
CA TRP A 366 -10.95 8.01 -9.85
C TRP A 366 -10.40 6.59 -9.89
N LEU A 367 -10.16 5.96 -8.72
CA LEU A 367 -9.81 4.53 -8.68
C LEU A 367 -10.96 3.63 -9.15
N GLU A 368 -12.20 4.02 -8.91
CA GLU A 368 -13.39 3.29 -9.38
C GLU A 368 -13.61 3.44 -10.89
N GLU A 369 -13.42 4.65 -11.44
CA GLU A 369 -13.58 4.95 -12.87
C GLU A 369 -12.50 4.28 -13.74
N LEU A 370 -11.30 4.11 -13.22
CA LEU A 370 -10.20 3.48 -13.94
C LEU A 370 -10.39 1.97 -14.03
N LYS A 371 -10.08 1.40 -15.22
CA LYS A 371 -10.06 -0.04 -15.40
C LYS A 371 -9.01 -0.71 -14.53
N ALA A 372 -9.31 -1.92 -14.07
CA ALA A 372 -8.41 -2.73 -13.29
C ALA A 372 -7.04 -2.91 -13.96
N GLU A 373 -5.99 -2.88 -13.17
CA GLU A 373 -4.65 -3.28 -13.63
C GLU A 373 -4.60 -4.81 -13.76
N ARG A 374 -4.28 -5.27 -14.97
CA ARG A 374 -4.04 -6.70 -15.21
C ARG A 374 -2.64 -7.07 -14.72
N ASN A 375 -2.58 -7.90 -13.70
CA ASN A 375 -1.35 -8.44 -13.15
C ASN A 375 -1.64 -9.83 -12.55
N HIS A 376 -0.58 -10.56 -12.17
CA HIS A 376 -0.71 -11.90 -11.62
C HIS A 376 -1.62 -11.99 -10.39
N VAL A 377 -1.73 -10.91 -9.59
CA VAL A 377 -2.60 -10.86 -8.41
C VAL A 377 -4.07 -10.80 -8.82
N SER A 378 -4.45 -9.82 -9.67
CA SER A 378 -5.84 -9.71 -10.14
C SER A 378 -6.28 -10.95 -10.91
N GLU A 379 -5.39 -11.55 -11.72
CA GLU A 379 -5.65 -12.79 -12.45
C GLU A 379 -5.84 -13.99 -11.51
N ALA A 380 -5.07 -14.07 -10.42
CA ALA A 380 -5.23 -15.13 -9.42
C ALA A 380 -6.62 -15.08 -8.78
N TRP A 381 -7.07 -13.89 -8.35
CA TRP A 381 -8.40 -13.74 -7.74
C TRP A 381 -9.54 -14.00 -8.73
N THR A 382 -9.38 -13.56 -9.99
CA THR A 382 -10.38 -13.80 -11.04
C THR A 382 -10.57 -15.28 -11.31
N ARG A 383 -9.52 -16.11 -11.23
CA ARG A 383 -9.63 -17.58 -11.36
C ARG A 383 -10.55 -18.22 -10.33
N TYR A 384 -10.67 -17.60 -9.16
CA TYR A 384 -11.56 -18.07 -8.08
C TYR A 384 -12.91 -17.36 -8.05
N GLY A 385 -13.28 -16.68 -9.14
CA GLY A 385 -14.61 -16.12 -9.35
C GLY A 385 -14.81 -14.69 -8.84
N VAL A 386 -13.76 -14.03 -8.35
CA VAL A 386 -13.83 -12.61 -7.95
C VAL A 386 -13.75 -11.73 -9.19
N GLN A 387 -14.74 -10.88 -9.40
CA GLN A 387 -14.70 -9.89 -10.47
C GLN A 387 -13.78 -8.72 -10.07
N VAL A 388 -12.84 -8.37 -10.96
CA VAL A 388 -11.87 -7.28 -10.75
C VAL A 388 -11.97 -6.34 -11.95
N ASN A 389 -12.84 -5.34 -11.85
CA ASN A 389 -13.22 -4.45 -12.96
C ASN A 389 -12.57 -3.07 -12.87
N SER A 390 -12.28 -2.59 -11.65
CA SER A 390 -11.77 -1.24 -11.40
C SER A 390 -10.34 -1.25 -10.84
N ALA A 391 -9.67 -0.11 -10.98
CA ALA A 391 -8.36 0.10 -10.34
C ALA A 391 -8.48 0.05 -8.81
N LEU A 392 -9.60 0.48 -8.23
CA LEU A 392 -9.85 0.37 -6.79
C LEU A 392 -9.70 -1.09 -6.33
N GLN A 393 -10.39 -2.02 -7.00
CA GLN A 393 -10.34 -3.44 -6.69
C GLN A 393 -8.93 -4.01 -6.89
N SER A 394 -8.26 -3.72 -8.03
CA SER A 394 -6.91 -4.23 -8.26
C SER A 394 -5.88 -3.66 -7.27
N GLN A 395 -6.00 -2.42 -6.85
CA GLN A 395 -5.14 -1.82 -5.82
C GLN A 395 -5.42 -2.40 -4.42
N ALA A 396 -6.68 -2.69 -4.10
CA ALA A 396 -7.07 -3.40 -2.88
C ALA A 396 -6.42 -4.79 -2.82
N LEU A 397 -6.48 -5.56 -3.91
CA LEU A 397 -5.88 -6.89 -3.99
C LEU A 397 -4.35 -6.87 -3.81
N LEU A 398 -3.68 -5.86 -4.35
CA LEU A 398 -2.25 -5.65 -4.12
C LEU A 398 -1.94 -5.35 -2.64
N GLN A 399 -2.84 -4.67 -1.93
CA GLN A 399 -2.72 -4.43 -0.49
C GLN A 399 -2.91 -5.73 0.29
N VAL A 400 -4.00 -6.45 -0.01
CA VAL A 400 -4.30 -7.74 0.63
C VAL A 400 -3.15 -8.73 0.45
N LYS A 401 -2.63 -8.86 -0.77
CA LYS A 401 -1.48 -9.73 -1.02
C LYS A 401 -0.29 -9.36 -0.15
N ARG A 402 0.16 -8.10 -0.25
CA ARG A 402 1.40 -7.65 0.38
C ARG A 402 1.37 -7.70 1.91
N GLU A 403 0.27 -7.25 2.52
CA GLU A 403 0.21 -7.02 3.96
C GLU A 403 -0.40 -8.20 4.73
N TYR A 404 -1.10 -9.09 4.04
CA TYR A 404 -1.82 -10.20 4.69
C TYR A 404 -1.47 -11.57 4.12
N CYS A 405 -1.51 -11.75 2.77
CA CYS A 405 -1.24 -13.07 2.19
C CYS A 405 0.24 -13.44 2.25
N ASP A 406 1.13 -12.57 1.80
CA ASP A 406 2.58 -12.80 1.80
C ASP A 406 3.15 -12.94 3.22
N THR A 407 2.51 -12.31 4.20
CA THR A 407 2.90 -12.31 5.61
C THR A 407 2.14 -13.33 6.46
N HIS A 408 1.28 -14.15 5.85
CA HIS A 408 0.46 -15.18 6.53
C HIS A 408 -0.46 -14.64 7.64
N ARG A 409 -0.89 -13.38 7.56
CA ARG A 409 -1.70 -12.70 8.58
C ARG A 409 -3.20 -12.85 8.35
N CYS A 410 -3.68 -14.10 8.15
CA CYS A 410 -5.08 -14.38 7.83
C CYS A 410 -6.05 -13.96 8.95
N LEU A 411 -5.64 -14.04 10.22
CA LEU A 411 -6.44 -13.60 11.37
C LEU A 411 -6.62 -12.07 11.42
N HIS A 412 -5.70 -11.30 10.87
CA HIS A 412 -5.79 -9.82 10.79
C HIS A 412 -6.43 -9.34 9.49
N CYS A 413 -6.68 -10.25 8.54
CA CYS A 413 -7.29 -9.94 7.25
C CYS A 413 -8.82 -9.82 7.39
N LYS A 414 -9.40 -8.71 6.93
CA LYS A 414 -10.86 -8.50 6.99
C LYS A 414 -11.63 -9.55 6.18
N ILE A 415 -11.05 -10.06 5.08
CA ILE A 415 -11.62 -11.17 4.30
C ILE A 415 -11.52 -12.47 5.11
N GLY A 416 -10.38 -12.73 5.74
CA GLY A 416 -10.22 -13.85 6.66
C GLY A 416 -11.23 -13.79 7.81
N ALA A 417 -11.40 -12.64 8.44
CA ALA A 417 -12.38 -12.43 9.51
C ALA A 417 -13.82 -12.72 9.05
N GLU A 418 -14.18 -12.35 7.82
CA GLU A 418 -15.49 -12.66 7.25
C GLU A 418 -15.69 -14.18 7.09
N ILE A 419 -14.67 -14.90 6.66
CA ILE A 419 -14.68 -16.35 6.50
C ILE A 419 -14.80 -17.04 7.87
N PHE A 420 -13.93 -16.70 8.82
CA PHE A 420 -13.96 -17.29 10.17
C PHE A 420 -15.29 -17.06 10.87
N ARG A 421 -15.91 -15.87 10.70
CA ARG A 421 -17.22 -15.58 11.26
C ARG A 421 -18.32 -16.48 10.68
N ARG A 422 -18.24 -16.86 9.41
CA ARG A 422 -19.18 -17.77 8.76
C ARG A 422 -18.95 -19.21 9.22
N VAL A 423 -17.70 -19.67 9.20
CA VAL A 423 -17.35 -21.02 9.66
C VAL A 423 -17.75 -21.24 11.10
N GLY A 424 -17.59 -20.24 11.99
CA GLY A 424 -17.95 -20.35 13.40
C GLY A 424 -19.46 -20.20 13.71
N ARG A 425 -20.30 -19.83 12.74
CA ARG A 425 -21.76 -19.67 12.92
C ARG A 425 -22.60 -20.71 12.21
N GLY A 426 -22.02 -21.52 11.35
CA GLY A 426 -22.65 -22.61 10.61
C GLY A 426 -22.36 -23.97 11.22
#